data_2526fe51c5f66dd4c25331ebbab6d0ac
#
_entry.id   2526fe51c5f66dd4c25331ebbab6d0ac
#
_cell.length_a   1.000
_cell.length_b   1.000
_cell.length_c   1.000
_cell.angle_alpha   90.00
_cell.angle_beta   90.00
_cell.angle_gamma   90.00
#
_symmetry.space_group_name_H-M   'P 1'
#
loop_
_entity.id
_entity.type
_entity.pdbx_description
1 polymer ?
#
loop_
_entity_poly.entity_id
_entity_poly.type
_entity_poly.pdbx_seq_one_letter_code
_entity_poly.pdbx_strand_id
1 'polypeptide(L)'
;MFMGQSNMAGRGTAEQAPAVPDGTGYEYRAVTAPDCLFPLTEPFGKEENNIAGVYEPGMKTGSMVSAFVNAYVEETKVPVVGVSCSKGGSAIAEWLPGTPYYRDAVCRMKRCEAFLKKQGIPIVHRFMVWCQGCTDGDLHTNPEVYRLQTADMIQAFQKECGIENCFLIQIGNHRDDPNRYLPIQEAQLRLAEQEPDIIMVSRQFAEFAERGLMKDEFHYCQEGYNLVGTEAGRNAGRYVTQNK
;
A
#
# COMPACT_ATOMS: atom_id res chain seq x y z
N MET A 1 4.34 -3.21 -5.19
CA MET A 1 3.09 -3.85 -4.72
C MET A 1 2.40 -2.94 -3.70
N PHE A 2 1.08 -2.80 -3.75
CA PHE A 2 0.30 -1.97 -2.81
C PHE A 2 -0.46 -2.90 -1.85
N MET A 3 -0.08 -2.85 -0.56
CA MET A 3 -0.53 -3.78 0.47
C MET A 3 -0.96 -3.07 1.74
N GLY A 4 -1.83 -3.69 2.50
CA GLY A 4 -2.30 -3.18 3.78
C GLY A 4 -3.79 -3.42 4.01
N GLN A 5 -4.43 -2.51 4.75
CA GLN A 5 -5.84 -2.64 5.08
C GLN A 5 -6.74 -1.69 4.26
N SER A 6 -7.91 -1.34 4.78
CA SER A 6 -8.94 -0.58 4.06
C SER A 6 -8.46 0.77 3.50
N ASN A 7 -7.57 1.49 4.18
CA ASN A 7 -7.04 2.75 3.69
C ASN A 7 -6.06 2.59 2.50
N MET A 8 -5.43 1.42 2.35
CA MET A 8 -4.72 1.07 1.12
C MET A 8 -5.67 0.55 0.04
N ALA A 9 -6.66 -0.26 0.43
CA ALA A 9 -7.68 -0.75 -0.50
C ALA A 9 -8.51 0.37 -1.15
N GLY A 10 -8.68 1.47 -0.42
CA GLY A 10 -9.41 2.65 -0.85
C GLY A 10 -10.91 2.58 -0.54
N ARG A 11 -11.39 3.60 0.17
CA ARG A 11 -12.82 3.80 0.53
C ARG A 11 -13.33 5.15 0.03
N GLY A 12 -12.56 5.82 -0.83
CA GLY A 12 -12.91 7.09 -1.43
C GLY A 12 -13.90 6.96 -2.59
N THR A 13 -13.86 7.92 -3.50
CA THR A 13 -14.71 8.04 -4.67
C THR A 13 -13.82 8.07 -5.92
N ALA A 14 -13.81 7.00 -6.70
CA ALA A 14 -12.89 6.79 -7.83
C ALA A 14 -12.91 7.95 -8.86
N GLU A 15 -14.10 8.53 -9.11
CA GLU A 15 -14.28 9.63 -10.06
C GLU A 15 -13.55 10.92 -9.66
N GLN A 16 -13.17 11.04 -8.37
CA GLN A 16 -12.41 12.17 -7.84
C GLN A 16 -10.90 11.88 -7.73
N ALA A 17 -10.48 10.68 -8.07
CA ALA A 17 -9.08 10.32 -8.13
C ALA A 17 -8.42 10.90 -9.42
N PRO A 18 -7.12 11.25 -9.38
CA PRO A 18 -6.45 11.73 -10.58
C PRO A 18 -6.31 10.61 -11.63
N ALA A 19 -6.50 10.94 -12.88
CA ALA A 19 -6.20 10.04 -13.98
C ALA A 19 -4.68 9.74 -14.02
N VAL A 20 -4.33 8.52 -14.39
CA VAL A 20 -2.93 8.14 -14.66
C VAL A 20 -2.70 8.29 -16.17
N PRO A 21 -1.70 9.09 -16.60
CA PRO A 21 -1.41 9.27 -18.01
C PRO A 21 -1.04 7.96 -18.70
N ASP A 22 -1.45 7.82 -19.96
CA ASP A 22 -1.14 6.63 -20.76
C ASP A 22 0.37 6.33 -20.78
N GLY A 23 0.72 5.06 -20.61
CA GLY A 23 2.11 4.61 -20.62
C GLY A 23 2.87 4.82 -19.32
N THR A 24 2.30 5.45 -18.29
CA THR A 24 3.01 5.75 -17.04
C THR A 24 2.65 4.82 -15.89
N GLY A 25 1.46 4.24 -15.88
CA GLY A 25 1.02 3.33 -14.82
C GLY A 25 0.16 2.20 -15.35
N TYR A 26 0.43 1.01 -14.85
CA TYR A 26 -0.28 -0.20 -15.23
C TYR A 26 -0.73 -0.98 -14.00
N GLU A 27 -1.86 -1.67 -14.11
CA GLU A 27 -2.33 -2.66 -13.16
C GLU A 27 -2.04 -4.07 -13.70
N TYR A 28 -1.34 -4.88 -12.90
CA TYR A 28 -1.24 -6.31 -13.16
C TYR A 28 -2.25 -7.07 -12.30
N ARG A 29 -3.17 -7.78 -12.96
CA ARG A 29 -4.26 -8.53 -12.32
C ARG A 29 -3.88 -9.99 -12.18
N ALA A 30 -3.17 -10.31 -11.10
CA ALA A 30 -2.60 -11.64 -10.85
C ALA A 30 -3.64 -12.74 -10.68
N VAL A 31 -4.88 -12.40 -10.27
CA VAL A 31 -5.97 -13.35 -10.02
C VAL A 31 -6.86 -13.50 -11.25
N THR A 32 -7.32 -12.38 -11.81
CA THR A 32 -8.38 -12.38 -12.81
C THR A 32 -7.90 -12.32 -14.25
N ALA A 33 -6.69 -11.77 -14.51
CA ALA A 33 -6.16 -11.63 -15.87
C ALA A 33 -4.61 -11.63 -15.89
N PRO A 34 -3.95 -12.77 -15.58
CA PRO A 34 -2.50 -12.84 -15.39
C PRO A 34 -1.68 -12.75 -16.68
N ASP A 35 -2.31 -12.65 -17.83
CA ASP A 35 -1.64 -12.65 -19.13
C ASP A 35 -1.51 -11.28 -19.79
N CYS A 36 -1.93 -10.20 -19.11
CA CYS A 36 -1.86 -8.85 -19.65
C CYS A 36 -1.70 -7.77 -18.57
N LEU A 37 -1.30 -6.57 -19.01
CA LEU A 37 -1.34 -5.34 -18.22
C LEU A 37 -2.56 -4.51 -18.63
N PHE A 38 -3.14 -3.83 -17.66
CA PHE A 38 -4.20 -2.85 -17.88
C PHE A 38 -3.69 -1.44 -17.56
N PRO A 39 -4.17 -0.39 -18.22
CA PRO A 39 -3.96 0.96 -17.71
C PRO A 39 -4.42 1.05 -16.26
N LEU A 40 -3.61 1.68 -15.39
CA LEU A 40 -3.97 1.81 -13.99
C LEU A 40 -5.10 2.84 -13.84
N THR A 41 -6.20 2.39 -13.28
CA THR A 41 -7.38 3.22 -13.03
C THR A 41 -7.96 2.92 -11.64
N GLU A 42 -8.67 3.88 -11.07
CA GLU A 42 -9.45 3.64 -9.84
C GLU A 42 -10.86 3.08 -10.17
N PRO A 43 -11.43 2.22 -9.33
CA PRO A 43 -10.85 1.67 -8.09
C PRO A 43 -9.76 0.62 -8.37
N PHE A 44 -8.55 0.90 -7.92
CA PHE A 44 -7.41 0.00 -8.12
C PHE A 44 -7.61 -1.36 -7.42
N GLY A 45 -7.38 -2.43 -8.14
CA GLY A 45 -7.46 -3.80 -7.60
C GLY A 45 -8.88 -4.30 -7.28
N LYS A 46 -9.93 -3.65 -7.78
CA LYS A 46 -11.33 -4.05 -7.48
C LYS A 46 -11.67 -5.46 -7.95
N GLU A 47 -11.03 -5.92 -9.02
CA GLU A 47 -11.25 -7.25 -9.61
C GLU A 47 -10.38 -8.34 -8.96
N GLU A 48 -9.39 -7.95 -8.17
CA GLU A 48 -8.36 -8.84 -7.63
C GLU A 48 -8.79 -9.53 -6.33
N ASN A 49 -9.84 -10.35 -6.42
CA ASN A 49 -10.42 -11.10 -5.30
C ASN A 49 -10.04 -12.58 -5.37
N ASN A 50 -9.32 -13.07 -4.34
CA ASN A 50 -8.94 -14.46 -4.19
C ASN A 50 -9.58 -15.07 -2.94
N ILE A 51 -10.51 -16.00 -3.11
CA ILE A 51 -11.25 -16.64 -2.01
C ILE A 51 -10.34 -17.41 -1.03
N ALA A 52 -9.18 -17.88 -1.51
CA ALA A 52 -8.18 -18.57 -0.68
C ALA A 52 -7.14 -17.63 -0.04
N GLY A 53 -7.28 -16.32 -0.25
CA GLY A 53 -6.37 -15.28 0.22
C GLY A 53 -7.10 -13.97 0.46
N VAL A 54 -6.67 -12.90 -0.19
CA VAL A 54 -7.29 -11.59 -0.08
C VAL A 54 -8.59 -11.54 -0.87
N TYR A 55 -9.70 -11.52 -0.15
CA TYR A 55 -11.05 -11.52 -0.70
C TYR A 55 -11.87 -10.37 -0.10
N GLU A 56 -12.22 -9.38 -0.94
CA GLU A 56 -12.93 -8.17 -0.52
C GLU A 56 -13.78 -7.60 -1.68
N PRO A 57 -14.73 -8.38 -2.22
CA PRO A 57 -15.50 -7.96 -3.38
C PRO A 57 -16.38 -6.73 -3.08
N GLY A 58 -16.40 -5.77 -4.00
CA GLY A 58 -17.23 -4.56 -3.91
C GLY A 58 -16.79 -3.52 -2.89
N MET A 59 -15.70 -3.74 -2.13
CA MET A 59 -15.29 -2.85 -1.06
C MET A 59 -14.26 -1.78 -1.49
N LYS A 60 -13.62 -1.95 -2.64
CA LYS A 60 -12.65 -0.97 -3.19
C LYS A 60 -13.40 0.04 -4.04
N THR A 61 -13.39 1.31 -3.62
CA THR A 61 -14.22 2.37 -4.25
C THR A 61 -13.45 3.58 -4.71
N GLY A 62 -12.17 3.71 -4.32
CA GLY A 62 -11.25 4.79 -4.70
C GLY A 62 -10.11 4.89 -3.70
N SER A 63 -8.87 4.86 -4.19
CA SER A 63 -7.67 4.74 -3.36
C SER A 63 -6.67 5.89 -3.60
N MET A 64 -5.52 5.80 -2.95
CA MET A 64 -4.38 6.71 -3.12
C MET A 64 -3.45 6.30 -4.26
N VAL A 65 -3.68 5.15 -4.92
CA VAL A 65 -2.68 4.52 -5.78
C VAL A 65 -2.44 5.30 -7.06
N SER A 66 -3.47 5.83 -7.71
CA SER A 66 -3.32 6.67 -8.90
C SER A 66 -2.50 7.94 -8.62
N ALA A 67 -2.77 8.61 -7.49
CA ALA A 67 -2.01 9.78 -7.06
C ALA A 67 -0.54 9.43 -6.73
N PHE A 68 -0.31 8.29 -6.06
CA PHE A 68 1.04 7.78 -5.79
C PHE A 68 1.80 7.54 -7.09
N VAL A 69 1.22 6.82 -8.03
CA VAL A 69 1.86 6.47 -9.30
C VAL A 69 2.23 7.72 -10.09
N ASN A 70 1.32 8.70 -10.20
CA ASN A 70 1.59 9.95 -10.89
C ASN A 70 2.80 10.69 -10.29
N ALA A 71 2.82 10.87 -8.96
CA ALA A 71 3.90 11.56 -8.28
C ALA A 71 5.24 10.79 -8.31
N TYR A 72 5.20 9.45 -8.21
CA TYR A 72 6.39 8.62 -8.33
C TYR A 72 7.00 8.70 -9.73
N VAL A 73 6.18 8.62 -10.78
CA VAL A 73 6.65 8.74 -12.18
C VAL A 73 7.14 10.14 -12.49
N GLU A 74 6.53 11.18 -11.91
CA GLU A 74 7.02 12.55 -12.03
C GLU A 74 8.47 12.70 -11.55
N GLU A 75 8.85 12.05 -10.44
CA GLU A 75 10.21 12.10 -9.90
C GLU A 75 11.18 11.15 -10.62
N THR A 76 10.75 9.92 -10.94
CA THR A 76 11.65 8.87 -11.43
C THR A 76 11.74 8.75 -12.95
N LYS A 77 10.72 9.20 -13.67
CA LYS A 77 10.51 9.00 -15.12
C LYS A 77 10.39 7.51 -15.52
N VAL A 78 10.11 6.64 -14.54
CA VAL A 78 9.97 5.18 -14.75
C VAL A 78 8.51 4.78 -14.55
N PRO A 79 7.87 4.14 -15.54
CA PRO A 79 6.50 3.64 -15.40
C PRO A 79 6.36 2.63 -14.25
N VAL A 80 5.19 2.61 -13.61
CA VAL A 80 4.89 1.71 -12.49
C VAL A 80 3.95 0.60 -12.93
N VAL A 81 4.27 -0.65 -12.58
CA VAL A 81 3.32 -1.76 -12.62
C VAL A 81 2.83 -2.03 -11.21
N GLY A 82 1.57 -1.71 -10.95
CA GLY A 82 0.91 -1.90 -9.67
C GLY A 82 0.32 -3.30 -9.51
N VAL A 83 0.57 -3.95 -8.38
CA VAL A 83 -0.05 -5.22 -7.97
C VAL A 83 -0.82 -4.96 -6.68
N SER A 84 -2.13 -5.21 -6.69
CA SER A 84 -3.00 -4.99 -5.53
C SER A 84 -3.04 -6.20 -4.62
N CYS A 85 -2.84 -6.00 -3.31
CA CYS A 85 -3.08 -7.01 -2.28
C CYS A 85 -3.40 -6.34 -0.94
N SER A 86 -4.60 -5.79 -0.79
CA SER A 86 -5.04 -5.10 0.43
C SER A 86 -6.38 -5.63 0.91
N LYS A 87 -6.54 -5.78 2.24
CA LYS A 87 -7.72 -6.36 2.89
C LYS A 87 -8.19 -5.48 4.05
N GLY A 88 -9.39 -4.93 3.93
CA GLY A 88 -10.00 -4.14 5.00
C GLY A 88 -10.19 -4.97 6.28
N GLY A 89 -9.98 -4.31 7.43
CA GLY A 89 -10.12 -4.92 8.74
C GLY A 89 -9.04 -5.95 9.09
N SER A 90 -7.95 -6.05 8.33
CA SER A 90 -6.88 -7.02 8.63
C SER A 90 -5.90 -6.48 9.67
N ALA A 91 -5.52 -7.34 10.63
CA ALA A 91 -4.44 -7.12 11.59
C ALA A 91 -3.11 -7.62 11.04
N ILE A 92 -1.99 -7.14 11.61
CA ILE A 92 -0.64 -7.54 11.16
C ILE A 92 -0.42 -9.07 11.25
N ALA A 93 -0.99 -9.72 12.25
CA ALA A 93 -0.88 -11.17 12.44
C ALA A 93 -1.40 -11.98 11.25
N GLU A 94 -2.34 -11.43 10.46
CA GLU A 94 -2.89 -12.07 9.28
C GLU A 94 -1.98 -11.97 8.03
N TRP A 95 -0.90 -11.17 8.12
CA TRP A 95 0.08 -10.95 7.05
C TRP A 95 1.43 -11.64 7.30
N LEU A 96 1.56 -12.40 8.39
CA LEU A 96 2.80 -13.10 8.72
C LEU A 96 3.10 -14.26 7.74
N PRO A 97 4.37 -14.63 7.54
CA PRO A 97 4.76 -15.76 6.72
C PRO A 97 3.95 -17.03 7.03
N GLY A 98 3.42 -17.64 5.98
CA GLY A 98 2.58 -18.84 6.11
C GLY A 98 1.07 -18.57 6.25
N THR A 99 0.62 -17.33 6.48
CA THR A 99 -0.80 -17.00 6.48
C THR A 99 -1.40 -16.95 5.06
N PRO A 100 -2.72 -17.06 4.91
CA PRO A 100 -3.37 -16.96 3.60
C PRO A 100 -3.08 -15.65 2.85
N TYR A 101 -3.10 -14.49 3.55
CA TYR A 101 -2.86 -13.18 2.90
C TYR A 101 -1.40 -13.04 2.46
N TYR A 102 -0.47 -13.47 3.29
CA TYR A 102 0.96 -13.46 2.94
C TYR A 102 1.22 -14.32 1.69
N ARG A 103 0.74 -15.58 1.69
CA ARG A 103 0.92 -16.49 0.54
C ARG A 103 0.30 -15.95 -0.74
N ASP A 104 -0.88 -15.33 -0.65
CA ASP A 104 -1.54 -14.70 -1.80
C ASP A 104 -0.71 -13.54 -2.33
N ALA A 105 -0.22 -12.66 -1.45
CA ALA A 105 0.60 -11.52 -1.83
C ALA A 105 1.91 -11.95 -2.52
N VAL A 106 2.63 -12.94 -1.96
CA VAL A 106 3.83 -13.53 -2.57
C VAL A 106 3.51 -14.13 -3.94
N CYS A 107 2.41 -14.87 -4.05
CA CYS A 107 1.98 -15.46 -5.32
C CYS A 107 1.70 -14.39 -6.38
N ARG A 108 0.99 -13.31 -6.03
CA ARG A 108 0.70 -12.19 -6.95
C ARG A 108 1.97 -11.51 -7.44
N MET A 109 2.91 -11.25 -6.53
CA MET A 109 4.18 -10.60 -6.88
C MET A 109 5.02 -11.46 -7.81
N LYS A 110 5.19 -12.75 -7.49
CA LYS A 110 5.94 -13.70 -8.35
C LYS A 110 5.30 -13.90 -9.73
N ARG A 111 3.97 -13.92 -9.82
CA ARG A 111 3.25 -13.97 -11.11
C ARG A 111 3.51 -12.73 -11.94
N CYS A 112 3.46 -11.54 -11.33
CA CYS A 112 3.78 -10.28 -12.00
C CYS A 112 5.20 -10.29 -12.55
N GLU A 113 6.17 -10.68 -11.73
CA GLU A 113 7.57 -10.77 -12.15
C GLU A 113 7.78 -11.75 -13.30
N ALA A 114 7.20 -12.94 -13.21
CA ALA A 114 7.26 -13.94 -14.27
C ALA A 114 6.64 -13.44 -15.59
N PHE A 115 5.51 -12.74 -15.50
CA PHE A 115 4.86 -12.10 -16.64
C PHE A 115 5.76 -11.04 -17.27
N LEU A 116 6.28 -10.08 -16.50
CA LEU A 116 7.15 -9.02 -17.01
C LEU A 116 8.41 -9.59 -17.67
N LYS A 117 9.03 -10.59 -17.06
CA LYS A 117 10.17 -11.30 -17.62
C LYS A 117 9.83 -11.97 -18.96
N LYS A 118 8.69 -12.65 -19.06
CA LYS A 118 8.20 -13.30 -20.30
C LYS A 118 7.97 -12.26 -21.40
N GLN A 119 7.52 -11.06 -21.07
CA GLN A 119 7.31 -9.96 -22.01
C GLN A 119 8.59 -9.18 -22.36
N GLY A 120 9.74 -9.52 -21.77
CA GLY A 120 10.99 -8.78 -21.97
C GLY A 120 10.99 -7.38 -21.35
N ILE A 121 10.10 -7.11 -20.40
CA ILE A 121 10.00 -5.82 -19.70
C ILE A 121 10.97 -5.83 -18.52
N PRO A 122 12.00 -4.97 -18.51
CA PRO A 122 12.98 -4.93 -17.42
C PRO A 122 12.34 -4.36 -16.15
N ILE A 123 12.64 -4.98 -15.00
CA ILE A 123 12.28 -4.47 -13.69
C ILE A 123 13.52 -3.75 -13.13
N VAL A 124 13.41 -2.44 -12.91
CA VAL A 124 14.51 -1.61 -12.43
C VAL A 124 14.47 -1.36 -10.92
N HIS A 125 13.31 -1.57 -10.30
CA HIS A 125 13.13 -1.45 -8.86
C HIS A 125 11.89 -2.24 -8.40
N ARG A 126 12.03 -2.99 -7.31
CA ARG A 126 10.94 -3.73 -6.66
C ARG A 126 10.67 -3.12 -5.30
N PHE A 127 9.47 -2.63 -5.10
CA PHE A 127 9.07 -2.07 -3.81
C PHE A 127 7.67 -2.49 -3.39
N MET A 128 7.41 -2.40 -2.12
CA MET A 128 6.06 -2.47 -1.57
C MET A 128 5.67 -1.12 -0.95
N VAL A 129 4.39 -0.78 -1.03
CA VAL A 129 3.79 0.32 -0.29
C VAL A 129 2.87 -0.30 0.76
N TRP A 130 3.10 0.02 2.03
CA TRP A 130 2.40 -0.55 3.15
C TRP A 130 1.60 0.51 3.91
N CYS A 131 0.29 0.29 4.08
CA CYS A 131 -0.59 1.12 4.89
C CYS A 131 -1.57 0.24 5.67
N GLN A 132 -1.23 -0.07 6.94
CA GLN A 132 -2.01 -0.94 7.83
C GLN A 132 -1.68 -0.59 9.29
N GLY A 133 -2.60 -0.83 10.23
CA GLY A 133 -2.37 -0.64 11.67
C GLY A 133 -3.60 -0.18 12.45
N CYS A 134 -4.65 0.38 11.80
CA CYS A 134 -5.86 0.81 12.52
C CYS A 134 -6.53 -0.39 13.22
N THR A 135 -6.62 -1.54 12.56
CA THR A 135 -7.19 -2.76 13.17
C THR A 135 -6.37 -3.23 14.37
N ASP A 136 -5.04 -3.12 14.31
CA ASP A 136 -4.18 -3.42 15.45
C ASP A 136 -4.38 -2.42 16.60
N GLY A 137 -4.62 -1.15 16.29
CA GLY A 137 -5.02 -0.16 17.26
C GLY A 137 -6.35 -0.49 17.92
N ASP A 138 -7.35 -0.91 17.13
CA ASP A 138 -8.67 -1.34 17.65
C ASP A 138 -8.59 -2.59 18.53
N LEU A 139 -7.71 -3.52 18.18
CA LEU A 139 -7.45 -4.75 18.92
C LEU A 139 -6.53 -4.55 20.13
N HIS A 140 -6.00 -3.35 20.33
CA HIS A 140 -4.99 -3.05 21.35
C HIS A 140 -3.77 -3.98 21.25
N THR A 141 -3.37 -4.31 20.03
CA THR A 141 -2.14 -5.09 19.78
C THR A 141 -0.96 -4.40 20.45
N ASN A 142 -0.16 -5.17 21.19
CA ASN A 142 1.03 -4.59 21.83
C ASN A 142 1.92 -3.92 20.75
N PRO A 143 2.30 -2.64 20.93
CA PRO A 143 3.02 -1.88 19.90
C PRO A 143 4.36 -2.49 19.49
N GLU A 144 5.06 -3.12 20.42
CA GLU A 144 6.33 -3.80 20.14
C GLU A 144 6.10 -5.10 19.35
N VAL A 145 5.04 -5.85 19.67
CA VAL A 145 4.63 -7.02 18.89
C VAL A 145 4.25 -6.61 17.47
N TYR A 146 3.47 -5.55 17.31
CA TYR A 146 3.13 -5.00 15.99
C TYR A 146 4.38 -4.63 15.19
N ARG A 147 5.33 -3.91 15.81
CA ARG A 147 6.58 -3.49 15.18
C ARG A 147 7.39 -4.68 14.69
N LEU A 148 7.64 -5.67 15.58
CA LEU A 148 8.40 -6.87 15.25
C LEU A 148 7.74 -7.70 14.15
N GLN A 149 6.44 -7.94 14.26
CA GLN A 149 5.69 -8.69 13.25
C GLN A 149 5.68 -7.98 11.88
N THR A 150 5.61 -6.64 11.87
CA THR A 150 5.69 -5.88 10.62
C THR A 150 7.09 -5.98 10.00
N ALA A 151 8.15 -5.88 10.81
CA ALA A 151 9.52 -6.08 10.34
C ALA A 151 9.71 -7.49 9.77
N ASP A 152 9.30 -8.54 10.49
CA ASP A 152 9.40 -9.93 10.06
C ASP A 152 8.69 -10.19 8.73
N MET A 153 7.49 -9.64 8.57
CA MET A 153 6.71 -9.74 7.34
C MET A 153 7.44 -9.07 6.17
N ILE A 154 7.95 -7.85 6.35
CA ILE A 154 8.66 -7.11 5.30
C ILE A 154 9.96 -7.83 4.93
N GLN A 155 10.76 -8.28 5.89
CA GLN A 155 11.99 -9.03 5.64
C GLN A 155 11.72 -10.35 4.89
N ALA A 156 10.63 -11.03 5.21
CA ALA A 156 10.22 -12.21 4.47
C ALA A 156 9.87 -11.88 3.00
N PHE A 157 9.17 -10.77 2.75
CA PHE A 157 8.90 -10.27 1.40
C PHE A 157 10.18 -9.90 0.64
N GLN A 158 11.13 -9.24 1.28
CA GLN A 158 12.45 -8.94 0.71
C GLN A 158 13.13 -10.22 0.24
N LYS A 159 13.16 -11.23 1.11
CA LYS A 159 13.80 -12.53 0.82
C LYS A 159 13.09 -13.31 -0.28
N GLU A 160 11.75 -13.35 -0.27
CA GLU A 160 10.98 -14.20 -1.18
C GLU A 160 10.65 -13.56 -2.53
N CYS A 161 10.49 -12.25 -2.58
CA CYS A 161 10.06 -11.49 -3.75
C CYS A 161 11.09 -10.48 -4.25
N GLY A 162 12.28 -10.39 -3.62
CA GLY A 162 13.33 -9.45 -4.01
C GLY A 162 12.89 -7.98 -3.83
N ILE A 163 11.99 -7.69 -2.90
CA ILE A 163 11.61 -6.31 -2.58
C ILE A 163 12.82 -5.58 -2.02
N GLU A 164 13.15 -4.45 -2.60
CA GLU A 164 14.30 -3.63 -2.20
C GLU A 164 13.94 -2.66 -1.09
N ASN A 165 12.73 -2.08 -1.14
CA ASN A 165 12.26 -1.13 -0.14
C ASN A 165 10.78 -1.35 0.20
N CYS A 166 10.43 -1.04 1.46
CA CYS A 166 9.06 -0.85 1.90
C CYS A 166 8.80 0.64 2.13
N PHE A 167 7.92 1.22 1.34
CA PHE A 167 7.45 2.59 1.54
C PHE A 167 6.24 2.56 2.48
N LEU A 168 6.49 3.00 3.72
CA LEU A 168 5.51 2.98 4.80
C LEU A 168 4.70 4.28 4.81
N ILE A 169 3.39 4.14 4.74
CA ILE A 169 2.44 5.22 4.98
C ILE A 169 1.88 5.03 6.38
N GLN A 170 2.14 5.99 7.28
CA GLN A 170 1.65 5.95 8.65
C GLN A 170 0.12 6.01 8.67
N ILE A 171 -0.50 5.22 9.55
CA ILE A 171 -1.93 5.33 9.81
C ILE A 171 -2.26 6.69 10.45
N GLY A 172 -3.48 7.16 10.24
CA GLY A 172 -3.95 8.39 10.87
C GLY A 172 -4.60 8.16 12.23
N ASN A 173 -5.27 9.19 12.72
CA ASN A 173 -6.01 9.16 13.97
C ASN A 173 -7.43 8.61 13.76
N HIS A 174 -8.00 8.04 14.80
CA HIS A 174 -9.43 7.83 14.86
C HIS A 174 -10.10 9.20 15.13
N ARG A 175 -11.15 9.56 14.34
CA ARG A 175 -11.78 10.88 14.41
C ARG A 175 -12.30 11.23 15.82
N ASP A 176 -12.94 10.27 16.47
CA ASP A 176 -13.65 10.49 17.74
C ASP A 176 -12.78 10.11 18.96
N ASP A 177 -11.61 9.52 18.76
CA ASP A 177 -10.61 9.19 19.79
C ASP A 177 -9.19 9.36 19.24
N PRO A 178 -8.60 10.55 19.27
CA PRO A 178 -7.29 10.83 18.69
C PRO A 178 -6.14 9.98 19.26
N ASN A 179 -6.31 9.46 20.49
CA ASN A 179 -5.27 8.68 21.16
C ASN A 179 -5.30 7.18 20.82
N ARG A 180 -6.38 6.70 20.23
CA ARG A 180 -6.65 5.27 20.00
C ARG A 180 -5.54 4.58 19.21
N TYR A 181 -4.99 5.23 18.19
CA TYR A 181 -3.98 4.67 17.31
C TYR A 181 -2.55 5.14 17.57
N LEU A 182 -2.35 6.06 18.52
CA LEU A 182 -1.02 6.60 18.85
C LEU A 182 0.02 5.51 19.16
N PRO A 183 -0.28 4.43 19.93
CA PRO A 183 0.72 3.40 20.20
C PRO A 183 1.23 2.70 18.93
N ILE A 184 0.35 2.48 17.94
CA ILE A 184 0.72 1.87 16.67
C ILE A 184 1.46 2.87 15.77
N GLN A 185 1.06 4.15 15.75
CA GLN A 185 1.78 5.20 15.03
C GLN A 185 3.22 5.34 15.53
N GLU A 186 3.43 5.32 16.85
CA GLU A 186 4.77 5.35 17.46
C GLU A 186 5.58 4.11 17.11
N ALA A 187 4.94 2.92 17.06
CA ALA A 187 5.59 1.69 16.62
C ALA A 187 6.02 1.79 15.15
N GLN A 188 5.21 2.41 14.28
CA GLN A 188 5.57 2.65 12.88
C GLN A 188 6.74 3.63 12.72
N LEU A 189 6.82 4.66 13.56
CA LEU A 189 7.98 5.57 13.56
C LEU A 189 9.26 4.82 13.95
N ARG A 190 9.22 4.07 15.07
CA ARG A 190 10.36 3.27 15.51
C ARG A 190 10.77 2.22 14.46
N LEU A 191 9.80 1.62 13.78
CA LEU A 191 10.07 0.67 12.70
C LEU A 191 10.89 1.32 11.58
N ALA A 192 10.48 2.49 11.09
CA ALA A 192 11.18 3.21 10.04
C ALA A 192 12.56 3.77 10.49
N GLU A 193 12.74 4.06 11.78
CA GLU A 193 14.03 4.49 12.34
C GLU A 193 15.04 3.33 12.48
N GLN A 194 14.56 2.11 12.71
CA GLN A 194 15.40 0.95 13.01
C GLN A 194 15.72 0.09 11.79
N GLU A 195 14.84 0.11 10.78
CA GLU A 195 14.97 -0.73 9.58
C GLU A 195 15.28 0.16 8.36
N PRO A 196 16.50 0.12 7.83
CA PRO A 196 16.95 1.06 6.79
C PRO A 196 16.21 0.92 5.46
N ASP A 197 15.62 -0.24 5.19
CA ASP A 197 14.86 -0.51 3.97
C ASP A 197 13.37 -0.18 4.12
N ILE A 198 12.95 0.32 5.29
CA ILE A 198 11.57 0.76 5.57
C ILE A 198 11.55 2.28 5.66
N ILE A 199 11.03 2.92 4.63
CA ILE A 199 11.07 4.36 4.47
C ILE A 199 9.68 4.95 4.75
N MET A 200 9.57 5.82 5.76
CA MET A 200 8.35 6.58 6.03
C MET A 200 8.13 7.61 4.93
N VAL A 201 7.14 7.42 4.09
CA VAL A 201 6.89 8.29 2.92
C VAL A 201 5.73 9.26 3.09
N SER A 202 4.81 9.01 4.03
CA SER A 202 3.77 9.98 4.42
C SER A 202 3.28 9.75 5.84
N ARG A 203 2.94 10.87 6.51
CA ARG A 203 2.31 10.93 7.82
C ARG A 203 1.03 11.78 7.82
N GLN A 204 0.58 12.24 6.67
CA GLN A 204 -0.48 13.24 6.56
C GLN A 204 -1.83 12.77 7.08
N PHE A 205 -2.09 11.47 7.12
CA PHE A 205 -3.36 10.96 7.65
C PHE A 205 -3.64 11.42 9.09
N ALA A 206 -2.62 11.68 9.89
CA ALA A 206 -2.78 12.16 11.27
C ALA A 206 -3.43 13.56 11.37
N GLU A 207 -3.34 14.37 10.29
CA GLU A 207 -3.88 15.75 10.26
C GLU A 207 -5.32 15.83 9.74
N PHE A 208 -5.84 14.74 9.17
CA PHE A 208 -7.04 14.82 8.34
C PHE A 208 -8.36 14.91 9.13
N ALA A 209 -8.38 14.50 10.40
CA ALA A 209 -9.53 14.73 11.27
C ALA A 209 -9.77 16.23 11.45
N GLU A 210 -8.72 17.00 11.73
CA GLU A 210 -8.79 18.47 11.92
C GLU A 210 -9.09 19.20 10.59
N ARG A 211 -8.68 18.63 9.46
CA ARG A 211 -8.88 19.20 8.13
C ARG A 211 -10.23 18.86 7.50
N GLY A 212 -11.09 18.07 8.18
CA GLY A 212 -12.39 17.66 7.65
C GLY A 212 -12.31 16.70 6.46
N LEU A 213 -11.18 15.96 6.31
CA LEU A 213 -10.93 15.04 5.21
C LEU A 213 -11.28 13.58 5.53
N MET A 214 -11.96 13.34 6.64
CA MET A 214 -12.44 12.01 7.01
C MET A 214 -13.86 11.75 6.50
N LYS A 215 -14.09 10.56 5.97
CA LYS A 215 -15.38 10.06 5.51
C LYS A 215 -16.20 9.48 6.67
N ASP A 216 -15.53 8.77 7.55
CA ASP A 216 -16.07 8.16 8.77
C ASP A 216 -15.03 8.24 9.90
N GLU A 217 -15.10 7.37 10.90
CA GLU A 217 -14.22 7.44 12.09
C GLU A 217 -12.77 7.13 11.78
N PHE A 218 -12.45 6.42 10.68
CA PHE A 218 -11.10 5.96 10.35
C PHE A 218 -10.79 5.86 8.85
N HIS A 219 -11.76 6.19 7.97
CA HIS A 219 -11.53 6.28 6.53
C HIS A 219 -11.57 7.73 6.06
N TYR A 220 -11.00 8.00 4.89
CA TYR A 220 -10.83 9.34 4.34
C TYR A 220 -11.69 9.55 3.09
N CYS A 221 -12.02 10.81 2.80
CA CYS A 221 -12.57 11.18 1.50
C CYS A 221 -11.48 11.04 0.42
N GLN A 222 -11.87 11.05 -0.86
CA GLN A 222 -10.91 10.86 -1.95
C GLN A 222 -9.83 11.94 -1.98
N GLU A 223 -10.14 13.17 -1.62
CA GLU A 223 -9.14 14.24 -1.50
C GLU A 223 -8.03 13.87 -0.52
N GLY A 224 -8.35 13.30 0.64
CA GLY A 224 -7.37 12.81 1.61
C GLY A 224 -6.48 11.72 1.01
N TYR A 225 -7.06 10.75 0.30
CA TYR A 225 -6.28 9.73 -0.39
C TYR A 225 -5.37 10.32 -1.48
N ASN A 226 -5.86 11.30 -2.25
CA ASN A 226 -5.05 11.96 -3.28
C ASN A 226 -3.85 12.70 -2.68
N LEU A 227 -4.04 13.40 -1.57
CA LEU A 227 -2.97 14.13 -0.87
C LEU A 227 -1.88 13.18 -0.36
N VAL A 228 -2.27 12.13 0.37
CA VAL A 228 -1.32 11.12 0.88
C VAL A 228 -0.62 10.39 -0.26
N GLY A 229 -1.36 9.98 -1.29
CA GLY A 229 -0.78 9.33 -2.46
C GLY A 229 0.27 10.21 -3.15
N THR A 230 -0.04 11.48 -3.35
CA THR A 230 0.89 12.43 -3.97
C THR A 230 2.16 12.63 -3.14
N GLU A 231 2.04 12.83 -1.83
CA GLU A 231 3.20 12.96 -0.95
C GLU A 231 4.04 11.68 -0.93
N ALA A 232 3.38 10.54 -0.70
CA ALA A 232 4.05 9.25 -0.61
C ALA A 232 4.77 8.88 -1.92
N GLY A 233 4.12 9.09 -3.07
CA GLY A 233 4.72 8.83 -4.37
C GLY A 233 5.92 9.71 -4.66
N ARG A 234 5.83 11.01 -4.33
CA ARG A 234 6.95 11.98 -4.47
C ARG A 234 8.12 11.58 -3.58
N ASN A 235 7.88 11.31 -2.30
CA ASN A 235 8.93 10.95 -1.36
C ASN A 235 9.59 9.61 -1.71
N ALA A 236 8.81 8.60 -2.12
CA ALA A 236 9.33 7.33 -2.62
C ALA A 236 10.18 7.52 -3.88
N GLY A 237 9.71 8.32 -4.85
CA GLY A 237 10.44 8.62 -6.08
C GLY A 237 11.76 9.34 -5.82
N ARG A 238 11.78 10.33 -4.94
CA ARG A 238 13.01 11.04 -4.51
C ARG A 238 13.99 10.11 -3.84
N TYR A 239 13.50 9.27 -2.91
CA TYR A 239 14.35 8.28 -2.24
C TYR A 239 15.08 7.39 -3.28
N VAL A 240 14.35 6.83 -4.23
CA VAL A 240 14.91 5.95 -5.27
C VAL A 240 15.90 6.68 -6.18
N THR A 241 15.65 7.93 -6.52
CA THR A 241 16.55 8.71 -7.39
C THR A 241 17.82 9.17 -6.70
N GLN A 242 17.79 9.37 -5.38
CA GLN A 242 18.93 9.83 -4.58
C GLN A 242 19.84 8.68 -4.10
N ASN A 243 19.34 7.44 -4.04
CA ASN A 243 20.04 6.28 -3.52
C ASN A 243 20.41 5.24 -4.61
N LYS A 244 20.46 5.68 -5.86
CA LYS A 244 20.92 4.87 -7.02
C LYS A 244 22.44 4.86 -7.12
#